data_d5cceb6aa630e9bc4717ef73703040c9
#
_entry.id   d5cceb6aa630e9bc4717ef73703040c9
#
_cell.length_a   1.000
_cell.length_b   1.000
_cell.length_c   1.000
_cell.angle_alpha   90.00
_cell.angle_beta   90.00
_cell.angle_gamma   90.00
#
_symmetry.space_group_name_H-M   'P 1'
#
loop_
_entity.id
_entity.type
_entity.pdbx_description
1 polymer ?
#
loop_
_entity_poly.entity_id
_entity_poly.type
_entity_poly.pdbx_seq_one_letter_code
_entity_poly.pdbx_strand_id
1 'polypeptide(L)'
;MTSQSPALLVLQHIACEPPAAYEDELLAWGARVHRVELDQGEPLPDWRAFAGIVAMGGPMGAYDDERLPWLAAEKQLIADAVRAGTPYWGVCLGAQLLAASLGGEVFTGAEPEVGLLPVLTTAEAAGDPVFALAPGRFSALQWHADTYALPPGAVQLARSAVYEQQAFAVGAAYGLQFHLEVPVWLAEQWAEVPAYAHSLQTLMGPDGLCRLIEQVRAYELETTRLARALFAAWLEHVVGLRVPDGKPPPERPRSVPGA
;
A
#
# COMPACT_ATOMS: atom_id res chain seq x y z
N MET A 1 -34.71 -2.05 7.34
CA MET A 1 -33.85 -1.34 6.37
C MET A 1 -32.61 -2.18 6.21
N THR A 2 -32.45 -2.86 5.09
CA THR A 2 -31.21 -3.60 4.77
C THR A 2 -30.12 -2.58 4.59
N SER A 3 -29.21 -2.47 5.56
CA SER A 3 -27.99 -1.67 5.44
C SER A 3 -27.25 -2.19 4.20
N GLN A 4 -27.13 -1.36 3.16
CA GLN A 4 -26.29 -1.73 2.02
C GLN A 4 -24.86 -1.92 2.53
N SER A 5 -24.19 -2.97 2.04
CA SER A 5 -22.77 -3.20 2.33
C SER A 5 -21.96 -1.95 1.93
N PRO A 6 -21.01 -1.52 2.77
CA PRO A 6 -20.19 -0.36 2.47
C PRO A 6 -19.40 -0.59 1.19
N ALA A 7 -19.27 0.44 0.38
CA ALA A 7 -18.48 0.41 -0.84
C ALA A 7 -17.10 1.04 -0.60
N LEU A 8 -16.03 0.38 -1.03
CA LEU A 8 -14.67 0.90 -1.06
C LEU A 8 -14.27 1.17 -2.51
N LEU A 9 -13.63 2.31 -2.75
CA LEU A 9 -13.04 2.66 -4.03
C LEU A 9 -11.62 2.09 -4.10
N VAL A 10 -11.31 1.34 -5.14
CA VAL A 10 -9.96 0.85 -5.43
C VAL A 10 -9.46 1.56 -6.69
N LEU A 11 -8.37 2.32 -6.56
CA LEU A 11 -7.65 2.97 -7.65
C LEU A 11 -6.49 2.07 -8.05
N GLN A 12 -6.56 1.50 -9.24
CA GLN A 12 -5.56 0.58 -9.80
C GLN A 12 -4.88 1.26 -10.99
N HIS A 13 -3.55 1.33 -10.97
CA HIS A 13 -2.77 2.09 -11.94
C HIS A 13 -2.24 1.24 -13.10
N ILE A 14 -2.18 -0.08 -12.90
CA ILE A 14 -1.80 -1.05 -13.93
C ILE A 14 -2.39 -2.42 -13.58
N ALA A 15 -2.71 -3.20 -14.61
CA ALA A 15 -3.43 -4.48 -14.46
C ALA A 15 -2.72 -5.49 -13.53
N CYS A 16 -1.39 -5.50 -13.50
CA CYS A 16 -0.60 -6.42 -12.68
C CYS A 16 -0.40 -5.94 -11.21
N GLU A 17 -1.00 -4.83 -10.80
CA GLU A 17 -0.96 -4.37 -9.40
C GLU A 17 -2.36 -4.28 -8.76
N PRO A 18 -3.10 -5.40 -8.69
CA PRO A 18 -4.37 -5.46 -7.96
C PRO A 18 -4.13 -5.43 -6.45
N PRO A 19 -5.18 -5.21 -5.63
CA PRO A 19 -5.08 -5.22 -4.17
C PRO A 19 -4.64 -6.56 -3.56
N ALA A 20 -4.71 -7.66 -4.28
CA ALA A 20 -4.26 -9.00 -3.84
C ALA A 20 -4.76 -9.37 -2.43
N ALA A 21 -3.87 -9.57 -1.44
CA ALA A 21 -4.28 -9.94 -0.09
C ALA A 21 -5.22 -8.92 0.59
N TYR A 22 -5.20 -7.66 0.19
CA TYR A 22 -6.16 -6.64 0.67
C TYR A 22 -7.56 -6.85 0.10
N GLU A 23 -7.68 -7.30 -1.16
CA GLU A 23 -8.99 -7.60 -1.75
C GLU A 23 -9.68 -8.77 -1.05
N ASP A 24 -8.91 -9.81 -0.69
CA ASP A 24 -9.43 -10.91 0.11
C ASP A 24 -10.06 -10.41 1.42
N GLU A 25 -9.42 -9.44 2.09
CA GLU A 25 -9.94 -8.84 3.32
C GLU A 25 -11.18 -7.98 3.04
N LEU A 26 -11.20 -7.15 1.99
CA LEU A 26 -12.38 -6.39 1.61
C LEU A 26 -13.61 -7.29 1.44
N LEU A 27 -13.45 -8.38 0.69
CA LEU A 27 -14.51 -9.36 0.47
C LEU A 27 -14.92 -10.09 1.76
N ALA A 28 -13.93 -10.49 2.57
CA ALA A 28 -14.17 -11.16 3.83
C ALA A 28 -14.88 -10.27 4.87
N TRP A 29 -14.73 -8.94 4.77
CA TRP A 29 -15.46 -7.95 5.59
C TRP A 29 -16.81 -7.54 4.98
N GLY A 30 -17.21 -8.15 3.84
CA GLY A 30 -18.48 -7.88 3.18
C GLY A 30 -18.55 -6.52 2.52
N ALA A 31 -17.40 -5.89 2.24
CA ALA A 31 -17.34 -4.66 1.50
C ALA A 31 -17.62 -4.90 0.01
N ARG A 32 -18.29 -3.94 -0.64
CA ARG A 32 -18.40 -3.91 -2.09
C ARG A 32 -17.19 -3.16 -2.64
N VAL A 33 -16.48 -3.77 -3.58
CA VAL A 33 -15.33 -3.18 -4.25
C VAL A 33 -15.78 -2.50 -5.53
N HIS A 34 -15.47 -1.22 -5.67
CA HIS A 34 -15.56 -0.48 -6.93
C HIS A 34 -14.14 -0.19 -7.41
N ARG A 35 -13.67 -0.93 -8.39
CA ARG A 35 -12.34 -0.76 -8.97
C ARG A 35 -12.41 0.19 -10.14
N VAL A 36 -11.41 1.06 -10.24
CA VAL A 36 -11.16 1.96 -11.38
C VAL A 36 -9.78 1.63 -11.94
N GLU A 37 -9.72 1.23 -13.19
CA GLU A 37 -8.48 0.95 -13.93
C GLU A 37 -8.03 2.21 -14.66
N LEU A 38 -7.15 2.99 -14.02
CA LEU A 38 -6.76 4.32 -14.48
C LEU A 38 -5.94 4.28 -15.77
N ASP A 39 -5.12 3.26 -15.96
CA ASP A 39 -4.37 3.03 -17.20
C ASP A 39 -5.28 2.69 -18.40
N GLN A 40 -6.50 2.23 -18.16
CA GLN A 40 -7.51 1.99 -19.19
C GLN A 40 -8.36 3.24 -19.49
N GLY A 41 -8.10 4.35 -18.79
CA GLY A 41 -8.83 5.60 -18.97
C GLY A 41 -10.23 5.61 -18.34
N GLU A 42 -10.47 4.74 -17.37
CA GLU A 42 -11.73 4.77 -16.62
C GLU A 42 -11.87 6.07 -15.83
N PRO A 43 -13.05 6.69 -15.80
CA PRO A 43 -13.26 7.95 -15.12
C PRO A 43 -13.25 7.78 -13.60
N LEU A 44 -12.63 8.72 -12.90
CA LEU A 44 -12.70 8.81 -11.45
C LEU A 44 -14.13 9.12 -10.99
N PRO A 45 -14.72 8.30 -10.09
CA PRO A 45 -16.04 8.55 -9.55
C PRO A 45 -16.05 9.65 -8.47
N ASP A 46 -17.22 10.06 -8.03
CA ASP A 46 -17.35 10.88 -6.82
C ASP A 46 -16.96 10.05 -5.58
N TRP A 47 -15.83 10.38 -4.98
CA TRP A 47 -15.29 9.68 -3.80
C TRP A 47 -16.25 9.67 -2.60
N ARG A 48 -17.20 10.62 -2.53
CA ARG A 48 -18.20 10.72 -1.44
C ARG A 48 -19.15 9.54 -1.40
N ALA A 49 -19.24 8.77 -2.48
CA ALA A 49 -20.05 7.55 -2.56
C ALA A 49 -19.41 6.34 -1.83
N PHE A 50 -18.17 6.50 -1.34
CA PHE A 50 -17.39 5.40 -0.80
C PHE A 50 -17.04 5.62 0.68
N ALA A 51 -16.96 4.54 1.44
CA ALA A 51 -16.56 4.55 2.85
C ALA A 51 -15.05 4.71 3.05
N GLY A 52 -14.26 4.48 2.01
CA GLY A 52 -12.80 4.62 2.00
C GLY A 52 -12.22 4.37 0.62
N ILE A 53 -10.97 4.71 0.45
CA ILE A 53 -10.21 4.62 -0.80
C ILE A 53 -8.97 3.76 -0.56
N VAL A 54 -8.69 2.85 -1.49
CA VAL A 54 -7.45 2.06 -1.58
C VAL A 54 -6.78 2.42 -2.89
N ALA A 55 -5.55 2.93 -2.87
CA ALA A 55 -4.77 3.24 -4.05
C ALA A 55 -3.52 2.37 -4.10
N MET A 56 -3.37 1.64 -5.19
CA MET A 56 -2.33 0.63 -5.36
C MET A 56 -1.03 1.21 -5.91
N GLY A 57 -0.07 0.35 -6.18
CA GLY A 57 1.18 0.69 -6.80
C GLY A 57 1.10 0.89 -8.32
N GLY A 58 2.26 1.18 -8.92
CA GLY A 58 2.41 1.34 -10.36
C GLY A 58 3.82 1.79 -10.74
N PRO A 59 4.23 1.57 -11.99
CA PRO A 59 5.56 1.96 -12.48
C PRO A 59 5.68 3.45 -12.85
N MET A 60 4.63 4.25 -12.62
CA MET A 60 4.60 5.67 -12.92
C MET A 60 5.25 6.47 -11.79
N GLY A 61 5.87 7.60 -12.13
CA GLY A 61 6.22 8.62 -11.13
C GLY A 61 4.99 9.42 -10.72
N ALA A 62 4.85 9.74 -9.43
CA ALA A 62 3.76 10.58 -8.93
C ALA A 62 3.77 12.00 -9.52
N TYR A 63 4.83 12.36 -10.25
CA TYR A 63 5.04 13.63 -10.94
C TYR A 63 4.90 13.54 -12.47
N ASP A 64 4.44 12.42 -13.01
CA ASP A 64 4.27 12.17 -14.46
C ASP A 64 3.00 12.83 -15.04
N ASP A 65 2.49 13.91 -14.45
CA ASP A 65 1.21 14.55 -14.82
C ASP A 65 1.12 14.97 -16.29
N GLU A 66 2.24 15.45 -16.87
CA GLU A 66 2.26 15.86 -18.26
C GLU A 66 2.04 14.67 -19.22
N ARG A 67 2.55 13.52 -18.87
CA ARG A 67 2.44 12.28 -19.64
C ARG A 67 1.15 11.51 -19.34
N LEU A 68 0.69 11.58 -18.10
CA LEU A 68 -0.47 10.85 -17.54
C LEU A 68 -1.43 11.83 -16.84
N PRO A 69 -2.27 12.56 -17.60
CA PRO A 69 -3.11 13.63 -17.03
C PRO A 69 -4.09 13.16 -15.94
N TRP A 70 -4.43 11.88 -15.90
CA TRP A 70 -5.28 11.32 -14.85
C TRP A 70 -4.61 11.36 -13.46
N LEU A 71 -3.27 11.38 -13.36
CA LEU A 71 -2.54 11.54 -12.09
C LEU A 71 -2.88 12.86 -11.38
N ALA A 72 -3.00 13.96 -12.13
CA ALA A 72 -3.40 15.24 -11.56
C ALA A 72 -4.82 15.19 -10.98
N ALA A 73 -5.76 14.57 -11.71
CA ALA A 73 -7.14 14.39 -11.26
C ALA A 73 -7.23 13.48 -10.03
N GLU A 74 -6.44 12.41 -10.00
CA GLU A 74 -6.36 11.49 -8.86
C GLU A 74 -5.78 12.17 -7.62
N LYS A 75 -4.67 12.90 -7.74
CA LYS A 75 -4.09 13.69 -6.63
C LYS A 75 -5.10 14.70 -6.07
N GLN A 76 -5.88 15.35 -6.94
CA GLN A 76 -6.94 16.25 -6.49
C GLN A 76 -8.04 15.50 -5.73
N LEU A 77 -8.48 14.33 -6.23
CA LEU A 77 -9.45 13.47 -5.56
C LEU A 77 -8.93 13.04 -4.16
N ILE A 78 -7.69 12.57 -4.09
CA ILE A 78 -7.04 12.16 -2.83
C ILE A 78 -7.01 13.33 -1.85
N ALA A 79 -6.54 14.50 -2.31
CA ALA A 79 -6.46 15.70 -1.47
C ALA A 79 -7.82 16.09 -0.87
N ASP A 80 -8.86 16.11 -1.70
CA ASP A 80 -10.21 16.48 -1.27
C ASP A 80 -10.82 15.45 -0.33
N ALA A 81 -10.67 14.17 -0.64
CA ALA A 81 -11.17 13.07 0.19
C ALA A 81 -10.49 13.03 1.57
N VAL A 82 -9.16 13.10 1.61
CA VAL A 82 -8.41 13.04 2.86
C VAL A 82 -8.65 14.27 3.73
N ARG A 83 -8.71 15.47 3.15
CA ARG A 83 -9.09 16.69 3.90
C ARG A 83 -10.51 16.64 4.46
N ALA A 84 -11.41 15.91 3.82
CA ALA A 84 -12.75 15.66 4.32
C ALA A 84 -12.80 14.54 5.39
N GLY A 85 -11.69 13.90 5.69
CA GLY A 85 -11.60 12.81 6.69
C GLY A 85 -11.95 11.42 6.14
N THR A 86 -12.03 11.26 4.81
CA THR A 86 -12.27 9.95 4.19
C THR A 86 -11.06 9.03 4.42
N PRO A 87 -11.27 7.80 4.94
CA PRO A 87 -10.24 6.81 5.07
C PRO A 87 -9.53 6.51 3.75
N TYR A 88 -8.19 6.46 3.81
CA TYR A 88 -7.35 6.18 2.64
C TYR A 88 -6.25 5.19 3.00
N TRP A 89 -5.99 4.24 2.09
CA TRP A 89 -4.92 3.28 2.16
C TRP A 89 -4.13 3.31 0.86
N GLY A 90 -2.91 3.83 0.90
CA GLY A 90 -2.03 3.93 -0.27
C GLY A 90 -0.84 3.01 -0.17
N VAL A 91 -0.54 2.29 -1.26
CA VAL A 91 0.58 1.37 -1.36
C VAL A 91 1.51 1.82 -2.48
N CYS A 92 2.81 1.90 -2.22
CA CYS A 92 3.86 2.29 -3.16
C CYS A 92 3.53 3.62 -3.87
N LEU A 93 3.16 3.61 -5.14
CA LEU A 93 2.70 4.81 -5.85
C LEU A 93 1.53 5.48 -5.11
N GLY A 94 0.58 4.72 -4.58
CA GLY A 94 -0.53 5.25 -3.80
C GLY A 94 -0.08 6.01 -2.53
N ALA A 95 1.00 5.59 -1.88
CA ALA A 95 1.60 6.32 -0.75
C ALA A 95 2.29 7.61 -1.22
N GLN A 96 2.97 7.57 -2.35
CA GLN A 96 3.62 8.75 -2.96
C GLN A 96 2.57 9.77 -3.41
N LEU A 97 1.48 9.32 -4.03
CA LEU A 97 0.35 10.17 -4.41
C LEU A 97 -0.32 10.81 -3.19
N LEU A 98 -0.47 10.08 -2.08
CA LEU A 98 -0.94 10.64 -0.81
C LEU A 98 -0.02 11.75 -0.31
N ALA A 99 1.29 11.50 -0.28
CA ALA A 99 2.28 12.50 0.15
C ALA A 99 2.21 13.76 -0.73
N ALA A 100 2.23 13.61 -2.06
CA ALA A 100 2.15 14.71 -3.01
C ALA A 100 0.85 15.50 -2.88
N SER A 101 -0.29 14.81 -2.71
CA SER A 101 -1.62 15.43 -2.58
C SER A 101 -1.77 16.31 -1.33
N LEU A 102 -0.96 16.04 -0.31
CA LEU A 102 -0.98 16.76 0.97
C LEU A 102 0.19 17.74 1.13
N GLY A 103 0.98 17.96 0.08
CA GLY A 103 2.06 18.95 0.05
C GLY A 103 3.44 18.39 0.40
N GLY A 104 3.61 17.07 0.44
CA GLY A 104 4.91 16.42 0.42
C GLY A 104 5.51 16.45 -0.99
N GLU A 105 6.84 16.37 -1.09
CA GLU A 105 7.56 16.25 -2.36
C GLU A 105 7.86 14.79 -2.63
N VAL A 106 7.66 14.32 -3.86
CA VAL A 106 8.07 12.99 -4.33
C VAL A 106 9.25 13.16 -5.27
N PHE A 107 10.30 12.40 -5.05
CA PHE A 107 11.55 12.51 -5.79
C PHE A 107 12.28 11.17 -5.88
N THR A 108 13.15 11.02 -6.86
CA THR A 108 14.00 9.84 -6.97
C THR A 108 15.03 9.84 -5.83
N GLY A 109 15.02 8.76 -5.06
CA GLY A 109 15.90 8.58 -3.91
C GLY A 109 17.36 8.33 -4.29
N ALA A 110 18.24 8.33 -3.28
CA ALA A 110 19.68 8.12 -3.49
C ALA A 110 20.01 6.70 -3.97
N GLU A 111 19.28 5.72 -3.50
CA GLU A 111 19.47 4.30 -3.83
C GLU A 111 18.09 3.64 -4.00
N PRO A 112 17.86 2.82 -5.05
CA PRO A 112 16.64 2.05 -5.16
C PRO A 112 16.60 0.91 -4.16
N GLU A 113 15.42 0.60 -3.63
CA GLU A 113 15.18 -0.60 -2.83
C GLU A 113 14.42 -1.63 -3.67
N VAL A 114 15.03 -2.80 -3.91
CA VAL A 114 14.43 -3.93 -4.63
C VAL A 114 14.75 -5.23 -3.90
N GLY A 115 13.74 -6.02 -3.59
CA GLY A 115 13.86 -7.29 -2.88
C GLY A 115 13.06 -7.36 -1.61
N LEU A 116 13.17 -8.46 -0.89
CA LEU A 116 12.56 -8.60 0.42
C LEU A 116 13.50 -8.02 1.48
N LEU A 117 13.20 -6.81 1.94
CA LEU A 117 14.07 -6.02 2.81
C LEU A 117 13.43 -5.77 4.19
N PRO A 118 14.26 -5.57 5.23
CA PRO A 118 13.76 -5.30 6.57
C PRO A 118 13.16 -3.89 6.67
N VAL A 119 12.00 -3.80 7.32
CA VAL A 119 11.32 -2.59 7.73
C VAL A 119 11.26 -2.55 9.25
N LEU A 120 11.49 -1.40 9.83
CA LEU A 120 11.46 -1.14 11.28
C LEU A 120 10.30 -0.20 11.59
N THR A 121 9.47 -0.54 12.57
CA THR A 121 8.46 0.38 13.09
C THR A 121 9.11 1.46 13.96
N THR A 122 8.48 2.63 13.99
CA THR A 122 8.88 3.73 14.89
C THR A 122 8.23 3.58 16.26
N ALA A 123 8.60 4.43 17.21
CA ALA A 123 7.96 4.45 18.52
C ALA A 123 6.48 4.87 18.42
N GLU A 124 6.16 5.75 17.48
CA GLU A 124 4.81 6.26 17.22
C GLU A 124 3.86 5.15 16.75
N ALA A 125 4.38 4.16 16.03
CA ALA A 125 3.61 3.00 15.57
C ALA A 125 2.94 2.22 16.72
N ALA A 126 3.56 2.19 17.89
CA ALA A 126 3.02 1.49 19.04
C ALA A 126 1.69 2.09 19.58
N GLY A 127 1.47 3.38 19.32
CA GLY A 127 0.22 4.08 19.68
C GLY A 127 -0.79 4.18 18.55
N ASP A 128 -0.45 3.74 17.35
CA ASP A 128 -1.31 3.81 16.18
C ASP A 128 -2.29 2.63 16.14
N PRO A 129 -3.60 2.85 15.87
CA PRO A 129 -4.61 1.78 15.92
C PRO A 129 -4.40 0.67 14.89
N VAL A 130 -3.63 0.92 13.83
CA VAL A 130 -3.31 -0.03 12.76
C VAL A 130 -1.92 -0.63 12.97
N PHE A 131 -0.90 0.22 13.06
CA PHE A 131 0.50 -0.20 13.09
C PHE A 131 0.96 -0.77 14.44
N ALA A 132 0.18 -0.61 15.53
CA ALA A 132 0.43 -1.32 16.79
C ALA A 132 0.41 -2.86 16.66
N LEU A 133 -0.15 -3.39 15.57
CA LEU A 133 -0.11 -4.82 15.24
C LEU A 133 1.18 -5.25 14.52
N ALA A 134 1.93 -4.31 13.94
CA ALA A 134 3.18 -4.64 13.27
C ALA A 134 4.28 -5.00 14.29
N PRO A 135 5.09 -6.02 14.00
CA PRO A 135 6.29 -6.28 14.78
C PRO A 135 7.26 -5.10 14.73
N GLY A 136 8.13 -4.93 15.73
CA GLY A 136 9.18 -3.90 15.73
C GLY A 136 10.12 -3.99 14.53
N ARG A 137 10.22 -5.18 13.92
CA ARG A 137 10.92 -5.47 12.67
C ARG A 137 10.17 -6.55 11.90
N PHE A 138 10.01 -6.36 10.59
CA PHE A 138 9.43 -7.34 9.67
C PHE A 138 10.08 -7.22 8.29
N SER A 139 9.90 -8.21 7.43
CA SER A 139 10.33 -8.17 6.03
C SER A 139 9.17 -7.73 5.14
N ALA A 140 9.45 -6.90 4.14
CA ALA A 140 8.49 -6.47 3.15
C ALA A 140 9.12 -6.45 1.76
N LEU A 141 8.33 -6.68 0.73
CA LEU A 141 8.78 -6.54 -0.64
C LEU A 141 8.93 -5.05 -0.96
N GLN A 142 10.12 -4.67 -1.36
CA GLN A 142 10.46 -3.35 -1.86
C GLN A 142 10.68 -3.42 -3.36
N TRP A 143 10.13 -2.45 -4.11
CA TRP A 143 10.40 -2.31 -5.52
C TRP A 143 10.16 -0.87 -5.94
N HIS A 144 11.02 0.01 -5.47
CA HIS A 144 10.91 1.44 -5.74
C HIS A 144 12.28 2.12 -5.84
N ALA A 145 12.34 3.19 -6.61
CA ALA A 145 13.45 4.13 -6.67
C ALA A 145 13.06 5.50 -6.12
N ASP A 146 11.78 5.83 -6.22
CA ASP A 146 11.25 7.08 -5.69
C ASP A 146 10.90 6.96 -4.20
N THR A 147 11.05 8.07 -3.52
CA THR A 147 10.67 8.29 -2.12
C THR A 147 9.96 9.63 -1.99
N TYR A 148 9.59 10.00 -0.78
CA TYR A 148 8.85 11.24 -0.53
C TYR A 148 9.28 11.93 0.76
N ALA A 149 9.12 13.25 0.81
CA ALA A 149 9.09 13.99 2.05
C ALA A 149 7.72 13.83 2.71
N LEU A 150 7.69 13.66 4.02
CA LEU A 150 6.42 13.56 4.75
C LEU A 150 5.61 14.86 4.62
N PRO A 151 4.32 14.77 4.31
CA PRO A 151 3.46 15.95 4.26
C PRO A 151 3.23 16.53 5.67
N PRO A 152 2.81 17.80 5.77
CA PRO A 152 2.52 18.42 7.05
C PRO A 152 1.50 17.65 7.89
N GLY A 153 1.81 17.44 9.17
CA GLY A 153 0.95 16.69 10.10
C GLY A 153 1.05 15.17 10.00
N ALA A 154 1.92 14.65 9.15
CA ALA A 154 2.16 13.21 9.06
C ALA A 154 2.89 12.69 10.31
N VAL A 155 2.47 11.50 10.73
CA VAL A 155 3.16 10.69 11.74
C VAL A 155 3.89 9.55 11.02
N GLN A 156 5.20 9.49 11.19
CA GLN A 156 6.03 8.41 10.65
C GLN A 156 5.77 7.12 11.43
N LEU A 157 5.50 6.02 10.73
CA LEU A 157 5.15 4.73 11.34
C LEU A 157 6.22 3.65 11.09
N ALA A 158 6.95 3.75 9.99
CA ALA A 158 8.00 2.78 9.67
C ALA A 158 9.12 3.43 8.85
N ARG A 159 10.30 2.79 8.91
CA ARG A 159 11.51 3.16 8.17
C ARG A 159 12.28 1.94 7.70
N SER A 160 13.14 2.10 6.71
CA SER A 160 14.15 1.11 6.31
C SER A 160 15.56 1.55 6.75
N ALA A 161 16.56 0.82 6.31
CA ALA A 161 17.95 1.23 6.51
C ALA A 161 18.35 2.41 5.60
N VAL A 162 17.68 2.58 4.47
CA VAL A 162 17.97 3.60 3.45
C VAL A 162 17.04 4.81 3.59
N TYR A 163 15.75 4.57 3.86
CA TYR A 163 14.73 5.61 3.90
C TYR A 163 13.98 5.64 5.22
N GLU A 164 13.90 6.83 5.79
CA GLU A 164 13.08 7.08 6.99
C GLU A 164 11.57 6.96 6.70
N GLN A 165 11.15 7.19 5.44
CA GLN A 165 9.75 7.25 5.03
C GLN A 165 9.31 5.94 4.38
N GLN A 166 9.02 4.93 5.19
CA GLN A 166 8.49 3.65 4.71
C GLN A 166 6.98 3.48 4.98
N ALA A 167 6.49 4.08 6.05
CA ALA A 167 5.05 4.20 6.28
C ALA A 167 4.75 5.45 7.10
N PHE A 168 3.59 6.05 6.83
CA PHE A 168 3.09 7.21 7.57
C PHE A 168 1.57 7.24 7.63
N ALA A 169 1.03 8.02 8.56
CA ALA A 169 -0.39 8.34 8.65
C ALA A 169 -0.62 9.85 8.73
N VAL A 170 -1.72 10.31 8.13
CA VAL A 170 -2.28 11.66 8.30
C VAL A 170 -3.76 11.54 8.58
N GLY A 171 -4.18 11.69 9.84
CA GLY A 171 -5.56 11.43 10.24
C GLY A 171 -5.99 10.01 9.91
N ALA A 172 -6.99 9.86 9.03
CA ALA A 172 -7.52 8.57 8.58
C ALA A 172 -6.80 8.00 7.33
N ALA A 173 -5.75 8.67 6.84
CA ALA A 173 -5.03 8.26 5.65
C ALA A 173 -3.68 7.62 6.00
N TYR A 174 -3.41 6.46 5.40
CA TYR A 174 -2.19 5.67 5.57
C TYR A 174 -1.48 5.52 4.24
N GLY A 175 -0.15 5.71 4.23
CA GLY A 175 0.73 5.46 3.09
C GLY A 175 1.81 4.46 3.47
N LEU A 176 1.96 3.40 2.67
CA LEU A 176 2.97 2.35 2.79
C LEU A 176 3.81 2.32 1.52
N GLN A 177 5.12 2.55 1.63
CA GLN A 177 6.02 2.50 0.46
C GLN A 177 6.27 1.07 -0.01
N PHE A 178 6.27 0.13 0.90
CA PHE A 178 6.51 -1.29 0.69
C PHE A 178 5.23 -2.07 0.39
N HIS A 179 5.41 -3.32 -0.05
CA HIS A 179 4.35 -4.27 -0.32
C HIS A 179 4.38 -5.44 0.67
N LEU A 180 3.22 -5.76 1.22
CA LEU A 180 2.98 -6.94 2.07
C LEU A 180 1.96 -7.89 1.41
N GLU A 181 1.17 -7.36 0.49
CA GLU A 181 0.02 -8.01 -0.13
C GLU A 181 0.36 -8.98 -1.26
N VAL A 182 1.62 -8.95 -1.73
CA VAL A 182 2.06 -9.58 -2.98
C VAL A 182 2.39 -11.07 -2.78
N PRO A 183 1.60 -12.00 -3.37
CA PRO A 183 1.94 -13.41 -3.44
C PRO A 183 2.95 -13.69 -4.56
N VAL A 184 3.54 -14.89 -4.57
CA VAL A 184 4.55 -15.30 -5.56
C VAL A 184 4.09 -15.09 -6.99
N TRP A 185 2.87 -15.53 -7.34
CA TRP A 185 2.36 -15.41 -8.71
C TRP A 185 2.28 -13.95 -9.19
N LEU A 186 2.02 -13.01 -8.28
CA LEU A 186 1.95 -11.58 -8.60
C LEU A 186 3.35 -10.99 -8.80
N ALA A 187 4.32 -11.37 -7.96
CA ALA A 187 5.72 -10.98 -8.14
C ALA A 187 6.29 -11.50 -9.48
N GLU A 188 5.89 -12.69 -9.92
CA GLU A 188 6.23 -13.23 -11.24
C GLU A 188 5.66 -12.37 -12.37
N GLN A 189 4.39 -11.92 -12.26
CA GLN A 189 3.78 -11.01 -13.24
C GLN A 189 4.46 -9.63 -13.28
N TRP A 190 4.88 -9.10 -12.14
CA TRP A 190 5.61 -7.84 -12.11
C TRP A 190 6.92 -7.89 -12.90
N ALA A 191 7.60 -9.03 -12.83
CA ALA A 191 8.83 -9.22 -13.58
C ALA A 191 8.64 -9.21 -15.11
N GLU A 192 7.42 -9.32 -15.61
CA GLU A 192 7.09 -9.18 -17.04
C GLU A 192 6.95 -7.70 -17.46
N VAL A 193 6.79 -6.77 -16.51
CA VAL A 193 6.74 -5.34 -16.78
C VAL A 193 8.15 -4.84 -17.10
N PRO A 194 8.39 -4.23 -18.29
CA PRO A 194 9.74 -3.86 -18.74
C PRO A 194 10.52 -2.97 -17.74
N ALA A 195 9.83 -2.03 -17.08
CA ALA A 195 10.46 -1.15 -16.10
C ALA A 195 10.94 -1.93 -14.86
N TYR A 196 10.14 -2.88 -14.38
CA TYR A 196 10.48 -3.71 -13.23
C TYR A 196 11.57 -4.73 -13.57
N ALA A 197 11.45 -5.39 -14.73
CA ALA A 197 12.48 -6.32 -15.21
C ALA A 197 13.85 -5.63 -15.35
N HIS A 198 13.86 -4.41 -15.88
CA HIS A 198 15.10 -3.62 -16.05
C HIS A 198 15.73 -3.27 -14.68
N SER A 199 14.95 -2.77 -13.74
CA SER A 199 15.44 -2.44 -12.40
C SER A 199 15.99 -3.67 -11.68
N LEU A 200 15.26 -4.79 -11.76
CA LEU A 200 15.67 -6.06 -11.16
C LEU A 200 17.01 -6.56 -11.72
N GLN A 201 17.15 -6.56 -13.05
CA GLN A 201 18.39 -6.96 -13.72
C GLN A 201 19.56 -6.05 -13.37
N THR A 202 19.32 -4.74 -13.29
CA THR A 202 20.36 -3.75 -12.98
C THR A 202 20.87 -3.90 -11.56
N LEU A 203 19.97 -4.11 -10.59
CA LEU A 203 20.30 -4.12 -9.16
C LEU A 203 20.69 -5.50 -8.64
N MET A 204 20.06 -6.56 -9.14
CA MET A 204 20.27 -7.92 -8.67
C MET A 204 21.02 -8.83 -9.65
N GLY A 205 21.30 -8.34 -10.87
CA GLY A 205 21.98 -9.10 -11.92
C GLY A 205 21.11 -10.17 -12.59
N PRO A 206 21.68 -11.05 -13.43
CA PRO A 206 20.93 -11.96 -14.28
C PRO A 206 20.07 -12.97 -13.51
N ASP A 207 20.47 -13.38 -12.31
CA ASP A 207 19.71 -14.31 -11.45
C ASP A 207 18.76 -13.59 -10.49
N GLY A 208 18.60 -12.27 -10.63
CA GLY A 208 17.84 -11.43 -9.71
C GLY A 208 16.39 -11.88 -9.56
N LEU A 209 15.73 -12.24 -10.67
CA LEU A 209 14.35 -12.73 -10.63
C LEU A 209 14.23 -14.04 -9.84
N CYS A 210 15.07 -15.01 -10.09
CA CYS A 210 15.02 -16.28 -9.37
C CYS A 210 15.18 -16.06 -7.86
N ARG A 211 16.17 -15.24 -7.46
CA ARG A 211 16.38 -14.91 -6.05
C ARG A 211 15.21 -14.17 -5.43
N LEU A 212 14.61 -13.20 -6.15
CA LEU A 212 13.45 -12.47 -5.66
C LEU A 212 12.26 -13.41 -5.43
N ILE A 213 11.95 -14.26 -6.41
CA ILE A 213 10.84 -15.21 -6.31
C ILE A 213 11.06 -16.22 -5.18
N GLU A 214 12.29 -16.69 -4.98
CA GLU A 214 12.63 -17.55 -3.83
C GLU A 214 12.41 -16.81 -2.49
N GLN A 215 12.81 -15.56 -2.39
CA GLN A 215 12.58 -14.74 -1.21
C GLN A 215 11.08 -14.53 -0.95
N VAL A 216 10.32 -14.11 -1.96
CA VAL A 216 8.86 -13.90 -1.83
C VAL A 216 8.20 -15.21 -1.40
N ARG A 217 8.53 -16.35 -2.03
CA ARG A 217 7.98 -17.67 -1.68
C ARG A 217 8.27 -18.07 -0.24
N ALA A 218 9.48 -17.77 0.26
CA ALA A 218 9.87 -18.11 1.63
C ALA A 218 9.08 -17.30 2.68
N TYR A 219 8.67 -16.10 2.36
CA TYR A 219 8.03 -15.15 3.29
C TYR A 219 6.57 -14.83 2.99
N GLU A 220 5.99 -15.32 1.88
CA GLU A 220 4.63 -15.00 1.43
C GLU A 220 3.59 -15.15 2.55
N LEU A 221 3.66 -16.23 3.31
CA LEU A 221 2.71 -16.46 4.39
C LEU A 221 2.85 -15.43 5.52
N GLU A 222 4.07 -15.00 5.83
CA GLU A 222 4.33 -14.00 6.87
C GLU A 222 3.87 -12.62 6.41
N THR A 223 4.30 -12.20 5.21
CA THR A 223 3.96 -10.87 4.65
C THR A 223 2.46 -10.72 4.43
N THR A 224 1.80 -11.69 3.80
CA THR A 224 0.35 -11.62 3.54
C THR A 224 -0.49 -11.70 4.81
N ARG A 225 -0.06 -12.43 5.84
CA ARG A 225 -0.70 -12.39 7.16
C ARG A 225 -0.60 -11.01 7.80
N LEU A 226 0.57 -10.38 7.74
CA LEU A 226 0.76 -9.03 8.25
C LEU A 226 -0.07 -8.02 7.44
N ALA A 227 -0.07 -8.12 6.10
CA ALA A 227 -0.92 -7.32 5.23
C ALA A 227 -2.38 -7.37 5.67
N ARG A 228 -2.94 -8.57 5.81
CA ARG A 228 -4.33 -8.79 6.24
C ARG A 228 -4.61 -8.25 7.64
N ALA A 229 -3.69 -8.43 8.58
CA ALA A 229 -3.86 -7.96 9.95
C ALA A 229 -3.91 -6.42 10.01
N LEU A 230 -2.98 -5.72 9.35
CA LEU A 230 -2.95 -4.27 9.30
C LEU A 230 -4.17 -3.71 8.56
N PHE A 231 -4.51 -4.30 7.42
CA PHE A 231 -5.63 -3.85 6.63
C PHE A 231 -6.97 -4.10 7.32
N ALA A 232 -7.14 -5.24 8.01
CA ALA A 232 -8.31 -5.52 8.83
C ALA A 232 -8.45 -4.51 9.98
N ALA A 233 -7.34 -4.14 10.63
CA ALA A 233 -7.35 -3.10 11.66
C ALA A 233 -7.74 -1.73 11.08
N TRP A 234 -7.27 -1.40 9.87
CA TRP A 234 -7.70 -0.19 9.18
C TRP A 234 -9.20 -0.21 8.86
N LEU A 235 -9.72 -1.34 8.35
CA LEU A 235 -11.15 -1.49 8.08
C LEU A 235 -12.00 -1.33 9.35
N GLU A 236 -11.54 -1.88 10.48
CA GLU A 236 -12.26 -1.83 11.75
C GLU A 236 -12.17 -0.45 12.42
N HIS A 237 -10.95 0.04 12.63
CA HIS A 237 -10.70 1.18 13.50
C HIS A 237 -10.74 2.52 12.77
N VAL A 238 -10.48 2.53 11.44
CA VAL A 238 -10.40 3.75 10.64
C VAL A 238 -11.61 3.90 9.72
N VAL A 239 -11.97 2.86 8.96
CA VAL A 239 -13.18 2.88 8.12
C VAL A 239 -14.46 2.69 8.96
N GLY A 240 -14.35 2.04 10.11
CA GLY A 240 -15.48 1.79 11.02
C GLY A 240 -16.37 0.64 10.58
N LEU A 241 -15.85 -0.32 9.81
CA LEU A 241 -16.57 -1.54 9.48
C LEU A 241 -16.67 -2.44 10.72
N ARG A 242 -17.74 -3.22 10.78
CA ARG A 242 -17.91 -4.24 11.81
C ARG A 242 -17.44 -5.58 11.28
N VAL A 243 -16.74 -6.34 12.12
CA VAL A 243 -16.39 -7.72 11.79
C VAL A 243 -17.67 -8.50 11.51
N PRO A 244 -17.81 -9.16 10.35
CA PRO A 244 -18.98 -9.99 10.07
C PRO A 244 -19.12 -11.12 11.10
N ASP A 245 -20.35 -11.45 11.46
CA ASP A 245 -20.65 -12.54 12.39
C ASP A 245 -19.99 -13.85 11.91
N GLY A 246 -19.23 -14.50 12.81
CA GLY A 246 -18.52 -15.75 12.54
C GLY A 246 -17.12 -15.62 11.96
N LYS A 247 -16.63 -14.43 11.67
CA LYS A 247 -15.22 -14.20 11.30
C LYS A 247 -14.38 -14.12 12.58
N PRO A 248 -13.30 -14.90 12.72
CA PRO A 248 -12.36 -14.70 13.81
C PRO A 248 -11.70 -13.32 13.70
N PRO A 249 -11.39 -12.65 14.83
CA PRO A 249 -10.62 -11.42 14.78
C PRO A 249 -9.27 -11.65 14.07
N PRO A 250 -8.67 -10.61 13.46
CA PRO A 250 -7.38 -10.74 12.80
C PRO A 250 -6.35 -11.31 13.78
N GLU A 251 -5.70 -12.40 13.41
CA GLU A 251 -4.64 -13.00 14.22
C GLU A 251 -3.49 -12.01 14.37
N ARG A 252 -3.15 -11.65 15.60
CA ARG A 252 -1.93 -10.87 15.84
C ARG A 252 -0.73 -11.67 15.33
N PRO A 253 0.15 -11.08 14.51
CA PRO A 253 1.39 -11.73 14.13
C PRO A 253 2.12 -12.16 15.40
N ARG A 254 2.52 -13.43 15.46
CA ARG A 254 3.33 -13.90 16.59
C ARG A 254 4.67 -13.18 16.52
N SER A 255 5.05 -12.54 17.62
CA SER A 255 6.40 -12.02 17.77
C SER A 255 7.39 -13.18 17.56
N VAL A 256 8.26 -13.07 16.57
CA VAL A 256 9.35 -14.02 16.38
C VAL A 256 10.29 -13.86 17.57
N PRO A 257 10.53 -14.91 18.39
CA PRO A 257 11.48 -14.79 19.48
C PRO A 257 12.90 -14.65 18.90
N GLY A 258 13.54 -13.53 19.16
CA GLY A 258 15.00 -13.38 19.08
C GLY A 258 15.57 -13.33 17.65
N ALA A 259 15.64 -12.15 17.06
CA ALA A 259 16.69 -11.77 16.13
C ALA A 259 17.41 -10.52 16.64
#